data_e9467a58977f98b5859af797ecf49c13
#
_entry.id   e9467a58977f98b5859af797ecf49c13
#
_cell.length_a   1.000
_cell.length_b   1.000
_cell.length_c   1.000
_cell.angle_alpha   90.00
_cell.angle_beta   90.00
_cell.angle_gamma   90.00
#
_symmetry.space_group_name_H-M   'P 1'
#
loop_
_entity.id
_entity.type
_entity.pdbx_description
1 polymer ?
#
loop_
_entity_poly.entity_id
_entity_poly.type
_entity_poly.pdbx_seq_one_letter_code
_entity_poly.pdbx_strand_id
1 'polypeptide(L)'
;MTALFFAGCVALMAQVQVVPRQAPELRIVEPSGKTTTLSSFKGHVVLLAFISTQCPHCQRTSVVFEQLGHEFSGLQVAEVAFNEDADTVAFAKRFGLSFPVGAATSDPAHDFLGLARGARLGTPQVVAIDKTGMIRAQSERLGSPILQTHDYLRELLKAMGAR
;
A
#
# COMPACT_ATOMS: atom_id res chain seq x y z
N MET A 1 -36.39 -36.20 27.20
CA MET A 1 -34.96 -35.92 26.83
C MET A 1 -34.97 -34.77 25.86
N THR A 2 -34.68 -33.57 26.37
CA THR A 2 -34.73 -32.34 25.60
C THR A 2 -33.28 -31.91 25.27
N ALA A 3 -32.88 -32.03 24.01
CA ALA A 3 -31.56 -31.63 23.58
C ALA A 3 -31.50 -30.09 23.34
N LEU A 4 -30.74 -29.39 24.17
CA LEU A 4 -30.42 -27.97 23.93
C LEU A 4 -29.33 -27.87 22.85
N PHE A 5 -29.68 -27.33 21.70
CA PHE A 5 -28.71 -26.89 20.69
C PHE A 5 -28.11 -25.55 21.13
N PHE A 6 -26.84 -25.57 21.55
CA PHE A 6 -26.04 -24.35 21.68
C PHE A 6 -25.61 -23.90 20.26
N ALA A 7 -26.28 -22.88 19.74
CA ALA A 7 -25.81 -22.17 18.56
C ALA A 7 -24.61 -21.30 18.98
N GLY A 8 -23.42 -21.78 18.70
CA GLY A 8 -22.19 -21.00 18.91
C GLY A 8 -22.14 -19.82 17.94
N CYS A 9 -22.34 -18.61 18.43
CA CYS A 9 -22.12 -17.38 17.70
C CYS A 9 -20.59 -17.20 17.52
N VAL A 10 -20.07 -17.62 16.36
CA VAL A 10 -18.67 -17.31 15.99
C VAL A 10 -18.65 -15.83 15.65
N ALA A 11 -18.24 -15.01 16.61
CA ALA A 11 -17.94 -13.61 16.38
C ALA A 11 -16.79 -13.52 15.36
N LEU A 12 -17.08 -13.06 14.14
CA LEU A 12 -16.08 -12.71 13.14
C LEU A 12 -15.32 -11.48 13.69
N MET A 13 -14.29 -11.72 14.47
CA MET A 13 -13.35 -10.70 14.89
C MET A 13 -12.66 -10.22 13.61
N ALA A 14 -12.89 -8.98 13.21
CA ALA A 14 -12.10 -8.33 12.18
C ALA A 14 -10.63 -8.37 12.63
N GLN A 15 -9.85 -9.27 12.06
CA GLN A 15 -8.45 -9.43 12.41
C GLN A 15 -7.71 -8.19 11.92
N VAL A 16 -7.26 -7.34 12.83
CA VAL A 16 -6.24 -6.34 12.54
C VAL A 16 -4.98 -7.12 12.16
N GLN A 17 -4.56 -6.99 10.90
CA GLN A 17 -3.35 -7.67 10.44
C GLN A 17 -2.14 -7.10 11.19
N VAL A 18 -1.55 -7.92 12.03
CA VAL A 18 -0.38 -7.54 12.82
C VAL A 18 0.86 -7.58 11.93
N VAL A 19 1.65 -6.50 11.91
CA VAL A 19 2.99 -6.50 11.30
C VAL A 19 4.03 -6.92 12.35
N PRO A 20 5.13 -7.62 11.97
CA PRO A 20 5.54 -7.95 10.61
C PRO A 20 4.82 -9.17 10.03
N ARG A 21 4.52 -9.15 8.74
CA ARG A 21 3.97 -10.28 7.98
C ARG A 21 4.50 -10.32 6.55
N GLN A 22 4.41 -11.49 5.91
CA GLN A 22 4.77 -11.61 4.49
C GLN A 22 3.84 -10.74 3.63
N ALA A 23 4.42 -9.96 2.72
CA ALA A 23 3.64 -9.24 1.73
C ALA A 23 3.02 -10.23 0.72
N PRO A 24 1.71 -10.16 0.47
CA PRO A 24 1.10 -10.89 -0.63
C PRO A 24 1.66 -10.44 -1.98
N GLU A 25 1.58 -11.27 -3.01
CA GLU A 25 1.91 -10.84 -4.36
C GLU A 25 0.91 -9.77 -4.84
N LEU A 26 1.43 -8.77 -5.54
CA LEU A 26 0.64 -7.68 -6.12
C LEU A 26 1.08 -7.43 -7.55
N ARG A 27 0.10 -7.30 -8.45
CA ARG A 27 0.33 -6.88 -9.83
C ARG A 27 -0.10 -5.43 -9.99
N ILE A 28 0.82 -4.60 -10.41
CA ILE A 28 0.64 -3.18 -10.69
C ILE A 28 0.54 -3.04 -12.21
N VAL A 29 -0.65 -2.78 -12.71
CA VAL A 29 -0.91 -2.66 -14.16
C VAL A 29 -1.04 -1.20 -14.50
N GLU A 30 -0.08 -0.71 -15.29
CA GLU A 30 -0.08 0.66 -15.81
C GLU A 30 -1.01 0.77 -17.03
N PRO A 31 -1.55 1.95 -17.34
CA PRO A 31 -2.40 2.15 -18.53
C PRO A 31 -1.72 1.81 -19.86
N SER A 32 -0.39 1.84 -19.92
CA SER A 32 0.40 1.36 -21.05
C SER A 32 0.31 -0.14 -21.32
N GLY A 33 -0.28 -0.89 -20.38
CA GLY A 33 -0.27 -2.36 -20.36
C GLY A 33 0.98 -2.96 -19.70
N LYS A 34 1.97 -2.13 -19.33
CA LYS A 34 3.11 -2.60 -18.56
C LYS A 34 2.65 -3.11 -17.21
N THR A 35 3.13 -4.27 -16.83
CA THR A 35 2.84 -4.89 -15.54
C THR A 35 4.12 -5.00 -14.72
N THR A 36 4.08 -4.46 -13.51
CA THR A 36 5.11 -4.63 -12.49
C THR A 36 4.56 -5.53 -11.40
N THR A 37 5.31 -6.53 -10.96
CA THR A 37 4.92 -7.43 -9.86
C THR A 37 5.71 -7.08 -8.61
N LEU A 38 5.12 -7.27 -7.43
CA LEU A 38 5.83 -7.01 -6.18
C LEU A 38 7.07 -7.91 -6.04
N SER A 39 6.98 -9.15 -6.53
CA SER A 39 8.10 -10.09 -6.57
C SER A 39 9.29 -9.61 -7.40
N SER A 40 9.09 -8.72 -8.38
CA SER A 40 10.19 -8.13 -9.16
C SER A 40 11.06 -7.16 -8.34
N PHE A 41 10.58 -6.71 -7.20
CA PHE A 41 11.30 -5.85 -6.26
C PHE A 41 12.06 -6.62 -5.17
N LYS A 42 12.09 -7.95 -5.25
CA LYS A 42 12.77 -8.79 -4.26
C LYS A 42 14.24 -8.37 -4.07
N GLY A 43 14.67 -8.28 -2.82
CA GLY A 43 16.01 -7.82 -2.47
C GLY A 43 16.13 -6.31 -2.27
N HIS A 44 15.08 -5.57 -2.55
CA HIS A 44 14.99 -4.13 -2.32
C HIS A 44 14.00 -3.80 -1.20
N VAL A 45 14.19 -2.65 -0.57
CA VAL A 45 13.15 -2.05 0.27
C VAL A 45 12.10 -1.46 -0.66
N VAL A 46 10.82 -1.67 -0.35
CA VAL A 46 9.69 -1.20 -1.17
C VAL A 46 8.81 -0.27 -0.35
N LEU A 47 8.46 0.85 -0.96
CA LEU A 47 7.44 1.77 -0.46
C LEU A 47 6.25 1.72 -1.41
N LEU A 48 5.13 1.21 -0.92
CA LEU A 48 3.92 1.00 -1.69
C LEU A 48 2.78 1.83 -1.11
N ALA A 49 1.94 2.43 -1.96
CA ALA A 49 0.69 3.01 -1.50
C ALA A 49 -0.51 2.60 -2.36
N PHE A 50 -1.65 2.44 -1.70
CA PHE A 50 -2.95 2.41 -2.35
C PHE A 50 -3.61 3.78 -2.19
N ILE A 51 -3.98 4.39 -3.31
CA ILE A 51 -4.35 5.80 -3.38
C ILE A 51 -5.69 6.03 -4.08
N SER A 52 -6.21 7.24 -3.92
CA SER A 52 -7.17 7.84 -4.84
C SER A 52 -6.50 9.06 -5.50
N THR A 53 -6.55 9.14 -6.82
CA THR A 53 -5.94 10.25 -7.58
C THR A 53 -6.53 11.61 -7.23
N GLN A 54 -7.75 11.64 -6.72
CA GLN A 54 -8.46 12.86 -6.32
C GLN A 54 -8.21 13.26 -4.86
N CYS A 55 -7.60 12.38 -4.05
CA CYS A 55 -7.37 12.61 -2.63
C CYS A 55 -6.17 13.57 -2.40
N PRO A 56 -6.34 14.74 -1.75
CA PRO A 56 -5.24 15.68 -1.51
C PRO A 56 -4.12 15.10 -0.62
N HIS A 57 -4.45 14.21 0.30
CA HIS A 57 -3.45 13.51 1.11
C HIS A 57 -2.60 12.56 0.25
N CYS A 58 -3.22 11.80 -0.67
CA CYS A 58 -2.52 10.96 -1.62
C CYS A 58 -1.55 11.77 -2.48
N GLN A 59 -2.03 12.89 -3.06
CA GLN A 59 -1.21 13.77 -3.90
C GLN A 59 0.05 14.24 -3.18
N ARG A 60 -0.05 14.64 -1.92
CA ARG A 60 1.11 15.02 -1.10
C ARG A 60 2.03 13.83 -0.80
N THR A 61 1.46 12.67 -0.48
CA THR A 61 2.23 11.46 -0.20
C THR A 61 3.01 10.99 -1.43
N SER A 62 2.42 11.07 -2.63
CA SER A 62 3.12 10.72 -3.88
C SER A 62 4.35 11.61 -4.12
N VAL A 63 4.27 12.91 -3.82
CA VAL A 63 5.42 13.81 -3.89
C VAL A 63 6.50 13.42 -2.87
N VAL A 64 6.11 13.06 -1.65
CA VAL A 64 7.06 12.55 -0.64
C VAL A 64 7.72 11.26 -1.11
N PHE A 65 6.96 10.35 -1.74
CA PHE A 65 7.48 9.10 -2.30
C PHE A 65 8.51 9.34 -3.41
N GLU A 66 8.24 10.30 -4.30
CA GLU A 66 9.19 10.70 -5.35
C GLU A 66 10.49 11.24 -4.75
N GLN A 67 10.40 12.12 -3.75
CA GLN A 67 11.58 12.65 -3.05
C GLN A 67 12.41 11.53 -2.40
N LEU A 68 11.75 10.59 -1.72
CA LEU A 68 12.43 9.44 -1.10
C LEU A 68 13.03 8.49 -2.14
N GLY A 69 12.36 8.30 -3.28
CA GLY A 69 12.90 7.52 -4.40
C GLY A 69 14.18 8.10 -4.98
N HIS A 70 14.31 9.43 -5.01
CA HIS A 70 15.55 10.11 -5.38
C HIS A 70 16.62 10.08 -4.29
N GLU A 71 16.21 10.13 -3.00
CA GLU A 71 17.15 10.08 -1.88
C GLU A 71 17.80 8.70 -1.69
N PHE A 72 17.03 7.62 -1.94
CA PHE A 72 17.48 6.24 -1.75
C PHE A 72 17.53 5.49 -3.08
N SER A 73 18.70 5.40 -3.69
CA SER A 73 18.90 4.79 -5.03
C SER A 73 18.46 3.33 -5.14
N GLY A 74 18.40 2.61 -4.01
CA GLY A 74 17.95 1.20 -3.94
C GLY A 74 16.50 1.02 -3.50
N LEU A 75 15.76 2.11 -3.26
CA LEU A 75 14.34 2.06 -2.91
C LEU A 75 13.50 1.78 -4.16
N GLN A 76 12.57 0.84 -4.03
CA GLN A 76 11.52 0.66 -5.02
C GLN A 76 10.24 1.34 -4.53
N VAL A 77 9.65 2.14 -5.39
CA VAL A 77 8.40 2.85 -5.10
C VAL A 77 7.34 2.43 -6.08
N ALA A 78 6.10 2.27 -5.62
CA ALA A 78 4.97 2.01 -6.49
C ALA A 78 3.66 2.48 -5.86
N GLU A 79 2.69 2.83 -6.70
CA GLU A 79 1.35 3.19 -6.25
C GLU A 79 0.28 2.48 -7.07
N VAL A 80 -0.86 2.21 -6.43
CA VAL A 80 -2.05 1.64 -7.07
C VAL A 80 -3.25 2.51 -6.74
N ALA A 81 -3.81 3.16 -7.75
CA ALA A 81 -5.05 3.91 -7.63
C ALA A 81 -6.24 2.96 -7.73
N PHE A 82 -7.25 3.13 -6.87
CA PHE A 82 -8.45 2.28 -6.86
C PHE A 82 -9.78 3.06 -6.92
N ASN A 83 -9.75 4.34 -7.25
CA ASN A 83 -10.95 5.08 -7.63
C ASN A 83 -11.33 4.77 -9.09
N GLU A 84 -12.63 4.68 -9.38
CA GLU A 84 -13.17 4.23 -10.68
C GLU A 84 -12.72 5.09 -11.87
N ASP A 85 -12.52 6.38 -11.63
CA ASP A 85 -12.12 7.38 -12.63
C ASP A 85 -10.63 7.75 -12.56
N ALA A 86 -9.77 6.82 -12.09
CA ALA A 86 -8.36 7.08 -11.91
C ALA A 86 -7.62 7.26 -13.24
N ASP A 87 -7.26 8.49 -13.58
CA ASP A 87 -6.30 8.79 -14.63
C ASP A 87 -4.88 8.82 -14.05
N THR A 88 -4.26 7.64 -13.96
CA THR A 88 -2.91 7.49 -13.38
C THR A 88 -1.82 8.09 -14.26
N VAL A 89 -2.04 8.24 -15.57
CA VAL A 89 -1.10 8.90 -16.49
C VAL A 89 -1.05 10.40 -16.20
N ALA A 90 -2.22 11.04 -16.19
CA ALA A 90 -2.29 12.47 -15.87
C ALA A 90 -1.81 12.74 -14.45
N PHE A 91 -2.12 11.85 -13.49
CA PHE A 91 -1.66 11.93 -12.11
C PHE A 91 -0.13 11.89 -12.03
N ALA A 92 0.51 10.85 -12.60
CA ALA A 92 1.96 10.71 -12.60
C ALA A 92 2.65 11.91 -13.26
N LYS A 93 2.15 12.35 -14.41
CA LYS A 93 2.66 13.53 -15.11
C LYS A 93 2.53 14.81 -14.29
N ARG A 94 1.38 15.03 -13.65
CA ARG A 94 1.11 16.23 -12.84
C ARG A 94 2.07 16.37 -11.67
N PHE A 95 2.41 15.26 -11.01
CA PHE A 95 3.26 15.25 -9.81
C PHE A 95 4.72 14.86 -10.10
N GLY A 96 5.07 14.65 -11.38
CA GLY A 96 6.44 14.34 -11.81
C GLY A 96 6.94 13.00 -11.29
N LEU A 97 6.04 11.99 -11.16
CA LEU A 97 6.38 10.70 -10.58
C LEU A 97 7.17 9.84 -11.57
N SER A 98 8.29 9.29 -11.13
CA SER A 98 9.19 8.43 -11.93
C SER A 98 8.96 6.93 -11.69
N PHE A 99 8.12 6.56 -10.73
CA PHE A 99 7.80 5.19 -10.36
C PHE A 99 6.46 4.71 -10.95
N PRO A 100 6.18 3.38 -10.97
CA PRO A 100 4.94 2.83 -11.49
C PRO A 100 3.71 3.30 -10.71
N VAL A 101 2.72 3.83 -11.41
CA VAL A 101 1.38 4.14 -10.87
C VAL A 101 0.36 3.34 -11.67
N GLY A 102 -0.11 2.25 -11.09
CA GLY A 102 -1.14 1.41 -11.71
C GLY A 102 -2.54 1.75 -11.24
N ALA A 103 -3.52 1.10 -11.85
CA ALA A 103 -4.92 1.17 -11.45
C ALA A 103 -5.47 -0.24 -11.15
N ALA A 104 -6.36 -0.34 -10.18
CA ALA A 104 -7.08 -1.56 -9.85
C ALA A 104 -8.44 -1.22 -9.22
N THR A 105 -9.29 -2.23 -9.06
CA THR A 105 -10.45 -2.11 -8.16
C THR A 105 -10.02 -2.10 -6.70
N SER A 106 -10.93 -1.81 -5.78
CA SER A 106 -10.61 -1.76 -4.34
C SER A 106 -10.29 -3.13 -3.72
N ASP A 107 -10.78 -4.23 -4.31
CA ASP A 107 -10.61 -5.58 -3.75
C ASP A 107 -9.14 -6.01 -3.62
N PRO A 108 -8.26 -5.84 -4.63
CA PRO A 108 -6.84 -6.11 -4.48
C PRO A 108 -6.17 -5.34 -3.33
N ALA A 109 -6.60 -4.10 -3.07
CA ALA A 109 -6.09 -3.32 -1.94
C ALA A 109 -6.55 -3.94 -0.60
N HIS A 110 -7.83 -4.31 -0.47
CA HIS A 110 -8.33 -4.98 0.73
C HIS A 110 -7.62 -6.31 0.99
N ASP A 111 -7.48 -7.15 -0.04
CA ASP A 111 -6.81 -8.46 0.06
C ASP A 111 -5.35 -8.27 0.48
N PHE A 112 -4.64 -7.33 -0.15
CA PHE A 112 -3.24 -7.04 0.18
C PHE A 112 -3.06 -6.54 1.61
N LEU A 113 -3.94 -5.64 2.05
CA LEU A 113 -3.91 -5.07 3.40
C LEU A 113 -4.44 -6.03 4.46
N GLY A 114 -5.01 -7.18 4.07
CA GLY A 114 -5.63 -8.14 4.98
C GLY A 114 -6.90 -7.62 5.64
N LEU A 115 -7.68 -6.84 4.91
CA LEU A 115 -8.91 -6.21 5.37
C LEU A 115 -10.13 -6.86 4.68
N ALA A 116 -11.27 -6.82 5.34
CA ALA A 116 -12.50 -7.30 4.72
C ALA A 116 -12.85 -6.46 3.48
N ARG A 117 -13.18 -7.11 2.36
CA ARG A 117 -13.65 -6.44 1.14
C ARG A 117 -14.89 -5.62 1.45
N GLY A 118 -14.98 -4.43 0.86
CA GLY A 118 -16.05 -3.47 1.13
C GLY A 118 -15.91 -2.69 2.44
N ALA A 119 -14.91 -2.98 3.28
CA ALA A 119 -14.62 -2.15 4.43
C ALA A 119 -14.18 -0.75 3.96
N ARG A 120 -14.64 0.30 4.65
CA ARG A 120 -14.19 1.66 4.35
C ARG A 120 -12.68 1.79 4.60
N LEU A 121 -11.95 2.22 3.57
CA LEU A 121 -10.52 2.55 3.64
C LEU A 121 -10.32 4.07 3.66
N GLY A 122 -9.46 4.54 4.55
CA GLY A 122 -8.88 5.89 4.42
C GLY A 122 -7.70 5.83 3.46
N THR A 123 -7.51 6.86 2.65
CA THR A 123 -6.39 6.97 1.71
C THR A 123 -5.46 8.14 2.05
N PRO A 124 -4.15 8.00 1.83
CA PRO A 124 -3.45 6.83 1.29
C PRO A 124 -3.30 5.69 2.31
N GLN A 125 -3.24 4.44 1.81
CA GLN A 125 -2.78 3.30 2.58
C GLN A 125 -1.33 3.04 2.23
N VAL A 126 -0.43 3.38 3.14
CA VAL A 126 1.03 3.24 2.95
C VAL A 126 1.51 1.93 3.55
N VAL A 127 2.38 1.25 2.83
CA VAL A 127 3.00 -0.01 3.25
C VAL A 127 4.50 0.06 2.99
N ALA A 128 5.31 -0.25 3.99
CA ALA A 128 6.77 -0.39 3.87
C ALA A 128 7.16 -1.86 3.99
N ILE A 129 7.91 -2.36 3.00
CA ILE A 129 8.27 -3.77 2.85
C ILE A 129 9.80 -3.87 2.82
N ASP A 130 10.37 -4.77 3.61
CA ASP A 130 11.82 -4.95 3.64
C ASP A 130 12.34 -5.83 2.50
N LYS A 131 13.65 -5.95 2.41
CA LYS A 131 14.36 -6.73 1.37
C LYS A 131 14.00 -8.21 1.33
N THR A 132 13.43 -8.74 2.41
CA THR A 132 12.99 -10.14 2.52
C THR A 132 11.52 -10.31 2.11
N GLY A 133 10.82 -9.21 1.79
CA GLY A 133 9.41 -9.21 1.42
C GLY A 133 8.46 -9.14 2.62
N MET A 134 8.96 -8.79 3.81
CA MET A 134 8.13 -8.63 5.00
C MET A 134 7.61 -7.20 5.10
N ILE A 135 6.31 -7.04 5.29
CA ILE A 135 5.70 -5.76 5.64
C ILE A 135 6.16 -5.40 7.06
N ARG A 136 6.82 -4.27 7.19
CA ARG A 136 7.33 -3.73 8.47
C ARG A 136 6.48 -2.60 9.02
N ALA A 137 5.82 -1.86 8.14
CA ALA A 137 4.85 -0.85 8.52
C ALA A 137 3.67 -0.86 7.53
N GLN A 138 2.48 -0.62 8.04
CA GLN A 138 1.25 -0.55 7.27
C GLN A 138 0.32 0.47 7.92
N SER A 139 -0.33 1.29 7.12
CA SER A 139 -1.35 2.22 7.60
C SER A 139 -2.48 1.49 8.31
N GLU A 140 -3.02 2.11 9.34
CA GLU A 140 -4.31 1.71 9.91
C GLU A 140 -5.42 1.86 8.87
N ARG A 141 -6.49 1.11 9.02
CA ARG A 141 -7.60 1.06 8.04
C ARG A 141 -8.12 2.44 7.61
N LEU A 142 -8.17 3.41 8.51
CA LEU A 142 -8.62 4.78 8.20
C LEU A 142 -7.48 5.75 7.85
N GLY A 143 -6.26 5.23 7.68
CA GLY A 143 -5.06 5.99 7.35
C GLY A 143 -4.16 6.20 8.56
N SER A 144 -2.89 6.51 8.29
CA SER A 144 -1.86 6.80 9.30
C SER A 144 -1.08 8.03 8.88
N PRO A 145 -1.41 9.22 9.41
CA PRO A 145 -0.73 10.47 9.01
C PRO A 145 0.79 10.42 9.13
N ILE A 146 1.32 9.72 10.13
CA ILE A 146 2.77 9.60 10.32
C ILE A 146 3.46 8.89 9.14
N LEU A 147 2.81 7.88 8.54
CA LEU A 147 3.31 7.18 7.35
C LEU A 147 3.17 7.99 6.04
N GLN A 148 2.78 9.25 6.12
CA GLN A 148 2.69 10.19 5.01
C GLN A 148 3.73 11.31 5.10
N THR A 149 4.56 11.31 6.16
CA THR A 149 5.58 12.34 6.38
C THR A 149 6.95 11.89 5.91
N HIS A 150 7.67 12.80 5.24
CA HIS A 150 9.00 12.55 4.71
C HIS A 150 9.98 12.07 5.79
N ASP A 151 10.07 12.80 6.90
CA ASP A 151 11.05 12.53 7.93
C ASP A 151 10.86 11.17 8.60
N TYR A 152 9.61 10.81 8.92
CA TYR A 152 9.33 9.51 9.51
C TYR A 152 9.64 8.37 8.54
N LEU A 153 9.17 8.47 7.29
CA LEU A 153 9.44 7.46 6.26
C LEU A 153 10.93 7.33 5.99
N ARG A 154 11.66 8.45 5.94
CA ARG A 154 13.11 8.46 5.77
C ARG A 154 13.83 7.66 6.85
N GLU A 155 13.51 7.88 8.11
CA GLU A 155 14.13 7.14 9.22
C GLU A 155 13.70 5.67 9.24
N LEU A 156 12.44 5.36 8.93
CA LEU A 156 11.97 4.00 8.78
C LEU A 156 12.73 3.25 7.67
N LEU A 157 12.87 3.88 6.49
CA LEU A 157 13.56 3.31 5.35
C LEU A 157 15.05 3.05 5.64
N LYS A 158 15.72 3.97 6.34
CA LYS A 158 17.10 3.76 6.82
C LYS A 158 17.19 2.56 7.75
N ALA A 159 16.29 2.46 8.73
CA ALA A 159 16.23 1.33 9.65
C ALA A 159 15.99 -0.01 8.92
N MET A 160 15.30 0.01 7.78
CA MET A 160 15.09 -1.16 6.91
C MET A 160 16.26 -1.40 5.94
N GLY A 161 17.29 -0.58 5.96
CA GLY A 161 18.50 -0.71 5.14
C GLY A 161 18.35 -0.22 3.70
N ALA A 162 17.45 0.72 3.43
CA ALA A 162 17.43 1.45 2.17
C ALA A 162 18.74 2.26 2.00
N ARG A 163 19.24 2.36 0.77
CA ARG A 163 20.52 3.03 0.45
C ARG A 163 20.33 3.93 -0.77
#